data_17a7e9a23d505f08b23003c85c151ba1
#
_entry.id   17a7e9a23d505f08b23003c85c151ba1
#
_cell.length_a   1.000
_cell.length_b   1.000
_cell.length_c   1.000
_cell.angle_alpha   90.00
_cell.angle_beta   90.00
_cell.angle_gamma   90.00
#
_symmetry.space_group_name_H-M   'P 1'
#
loop_
_entity.id
_entity.type
_entity.pdbx_description
1 polymer ?
#
loop_
_entity_poly.entity_id
_entity_poly.type
_entity_poly.pdbx_seq_one_letter_code
_entity_poly.pdbx_strand_id
1 'polypeptide(L)'
;MYNLVIGVVAAILFGGLSVAGAWYGGAAYERSRLRAELVAVVGQQQQVAAALDLYETNGGRVSSLGDDGAALTGLLESGFLAAPPPGTWRVRRGGEQMWNPLRIQTPEACASMNAFAGLPEACPPCNSETLSRYPACELPEGAA
;
A
#
# COMPACT_ATOMS: atom_id res chain seq x y z
N MET A 1 28.36 48.64 9.35
CA MET A 1 27.03 48.70 8.70
C MET A 1 26.83 47.62 7.64
N TYR A 2 27.85 47.32 6.80
CA TYR A 2 27.76 46.33 5.71
C TYR A 2 27.40 44.90 6.24
N ASN A 3 28.00 44.45 7.33
CA ASN A 3 27.74 43.13 7.91
C ASN A 3 26.31 42.97 8.44
N LEU A 4 25.69 44.02 8.91
CA LEU A 4 24.31 43.97 9.41
C LEU A 4 23.31 43.80 8.24
N VAL A 5 23.55 44.47 7.13
CA VAL A 5 22.71 44.34 5.91
C VAL A 5 22.80 42.91 5.37
N ILE A 6 24.01 42.33 5.30
CA ILE A 6 24.21 40.95 4.84
C ILE A 6 23.48 39.97 5.77
N GLY A 7 23.57 40.17 7.11
CA GLY A 7 22.89 39.32 8.08
C GLY A 7 21.38 39.34 7.94
N VAL A 8 20.78 40.53 7.72
CA VAL A 8 19.34 40.67 7.51
C VAL A 8 18.89 40.00 6.21
N VAL A 9 19.61 40.20 5.11
CA VAL A 9 19.30 39.59 3.82
C VAL A 9 19.41 38.09 3.89
N ALA A 10 20.46 37.56 4.52
CA ALA A 10 20.60 36.09 4.73
C ALA A 10 19.46 35.52 5.56
N ALA A 11 19.04 36.16 6.65
CA ALA A 11 17.93 35.71 7.49
C ALA A 11 16.59 35.67 6.72
N ILE A 12 16.33 36.67 5.87
CA ILE A 12 15.12 36.71 5.03
C ILE A 12 15.14 35.58 4.00
N LEU A 13 16.28 35.35 3.34
CA LEU A 13 16.42 34.25 2.36
C LEU A 13 16.27 32.89 3.00
N PHE A 14 16.90 32.65 4.15
CA PHE A 14 16.76 31.39 4.89
C PHE A 14 15.33 31.17 5.38
N GLY A 15 14.69 32.21 5.93
CA GLY A 15 13.29 32.14 6.34
C GLY A 15 12.35 31.84 5.17
N GLY A 16 12.52 32.50 4.04
CA GLY A 16 11.73 32.27 2.85
C GLY A 16 11.89 30.86 2.28
N LEU A 17 13.12 30.35 2.19
CA LEU A 17 13.41 29.00 1.75
C LEU A 17 12.83 27.93 2.69
N SER A 18 12.88 28.17 4.00
CA SER A 18 12.32 27.25 5.01
C SER A 18 10.81 27.14 4.89
N VAL A 19 10.09 28.24 4.71
CA VAL A 19 8.64 28.26 4.52
C VAL A 19 8.26 27.61 3.19
N ALA A 20 8.95 27.92 2.12
CA ALA A 20 8.72 27.29 0.82
C ALA A 20 8.98 25.77 0.88
N GLY A 21 10.06 25.34 1.52
CA GLY A 21 10.39 23.93 1.72
C GLY A 21 9.32 23.17 2.49
N ALA A 22 8.78 23.76 3.55
CA ALA A 22 7.69 23.16 4.34
C ALA A 22 6.39 23.07 3.54
N TRP A 23 6.07 24.09 2.75
CA TRP A 23 4.82 24.13 1.98
C TRP A 23 4.83 23.20 0.76
N TYR A 24 5.92 23.20 -0.01
CA TYR A 24 6.03 22.34 -1.19
C TYR A 24 6.52 20.92 -0.88
N GLY A 25 7.33 20.75 0.17
CA GLY A 25 7.89 19.45 0.55
C GLY A 25 6.86 18.49 1.13
N GLY A 26 5.88 19.00 1.88
CA GLY A 26 4.86 18.16 2.54
C GLY A 26 4.04 17.32 1.56
N ALA A 27 3.46 17.94 0.54
CA ALA A 27 2.64 17.23 -0.46
C ALA A 27 3.46 16.26 -1.33
N ALA A 28 4.71 16.59 -1.65
CA ALA A 28 5.60 15.71 -2.39
C ALA A 28 6.04 14.50 -1.55
N TYR A 29 6.29 14.73 -0.26
CA TYR A 29 6.65 13.68 0.70
C TYR A 29 5.50 12.68 0.89
N GLU A 30 4.29 13.15 1.10
CA GLU A 30 3.09 12.29 1.24
C GLU A 30 2.87 11.41 0.01
N ARG A 31 2.98 11.98 -1.20
CA ARG A 31 2.86 11.21 -2.44
C ARG A 31 3.98 10.16 -2.58
N SER A 32 5.19 10.50 -2.20
CA SER A 32 6.32 9.56 -2.24
C SER A 32 6.15 8.43 -1.25
N ARG A 33 5.65 8.73 -0.06
CA ARG A 33 5.33 7.74 0.98
C ARG A 33 4.26 6.77 0.52
N LEU A 34 3.12 7.27 0.01
CA LEU A 34 2.04 6.43 -0.49
C LEU A 34 2.49 5.52 -1.63
N ARG A 35 3.34 6.02 -2.55
CA ARG A 35 3.92 5.19 -3.62
C ARG A 35 4.83 4.10 -3.07
N ALA A 36 5.66 4.40 -2.08
CA ALA A 36 6.52 3.42 -1.44
C ALA A 36 5.69 2.33 -0.73
N GLU A 37 4.63 2.71 -0.03
CA GLU A 37 3.69 1.79 0.61
C GLU A 37 2.98 0.90 -0.42
N LEU A 38 2.54 1.47 -1.55
CA LEU A 38 1.93 0.72 -2.64
C LEU A 38 2.90 -0.33 -3.23
N VAL A 39 4.13 0.07 -3.51
CA VAL A 39 5.16 -0.85 -4.04
C VAL A 39 5.44 -1.98 -3.04
N ALA A 40 5.48 -1.68 -1.74
CA ALA A 40 5.66 -2.68 -0.70
C ALA A 40 4.48 -3.67 -0.67
N VAL A 41 3.24 -3.19 -0.73
CA VAL A 41 2.03 -4.04 -0.77
C VAL A 41 2.02 -4.93 -2.02
N VAL A 42 2.31 -4.37 -3.18
CA VAL A 42 2.39 -5.16 -4.43
C VAL A 42 3.49 -6.22 -4.35
N GLY A 43 4.65 -5.89 -3.82
CA GLY A 43 5.73 -6.85 -3.60
C GLY A 43 5.34 -7.99 -2.66
N GLN A 44 4.62 -7.69 -1.58
CA GLN A 44 4.09 -8.71 -0.67
C GLN A 44 3.04 -9.60 -1.34
N GLN A 45 2.15 -9.03 -2.15
CA GLN A 45 1.17 -9.79 -2.92
C GLN A 45 1.84 -10.77 -3.88
N GLN A 46 2.91 -10.34 -4.55
CA GLN A 46 3.70 -11.23 -5.44
C GLN A 46 4.37 -12.36 -4.67
N GLN A 47 4.90 -12.10 -3.47
CA GLN A 47 5.49 -13.14 -2.62
C GLN A 47 4.46 -14.19 -2.19
N VAL A 48 3.27 -13.74 -1.77
CA VAL A 48 2.18 -14.65 -1.38
C VAL A 48 1.66 -15.43 -2.59
N ALA A 49 1.51 -14.80 -3.74
CA ALA A 49 1.11 -15.47 -4.98
C ALA A 49 2.12 -16.55 -5.37
N ALA A 50 3.42 -16.26 -5.34
CA ALA A 50 4.46 -17.25 -5.60
C ALA A 50 4.45 -18.41 -4.60
N ALA A 51 4.17 -18.15 -3.33
CA ALA A 51 4.03 -19.20 -2.32
C ALA A 51 2.81 -20.10 -2.58
N LEU A 52 1.68 -19.53 -3.04
CA LEU A 52 0.51 -20.28 -3.45
C LEU A 52 0.80 -21.18 -4.66
N ASP A 53 1.44 -20.64 -5.69
CA ASP A 53 1.82 -21.39 -6.89
C ASP A 53 2.74 -22.58 -6.55
N LEU A 54 3.70 -22.35 -5.64
CA LEU A 54 4.58 -23.41 -5.16
C LEU A 54 3.81 -24.47 -4.37
N TYR A 55 2.86 -24.06 -3.51
CA TYR A 55 2.02 -24.96 -2.75
C TYR A 55 1.17 -25.85 -3.67
N GLU A 56 0.54 -25.28 -4.71
CA GLU A 56 -0.23 -26.03 -5.70
C GLU A 56 0.64 -26.98 -6.53
N THR A 57 1.80 -26.52 -6.96
CA THR A 57 2.76 -27.33 -7.72
C THR A 57 3.24 -28.56 -6.92
N ASN A 58 3.29 -28.45 -5.59
CA ASN A 58 3.62 -29.56 -4.70
C ASN A 58 2.40 -30.41 -4.31
N GLY A 59 1.27 -30.25 -4.99
CA GLY A 59 0.08 -31.08 -4.82
C GLY A 59 -0.87 -30.58 -3.73
N GLY A 60 -0.64 -29.42 -3.13
CA GLY A 60 -1.56 -28.75 -2.25
C GLY A 60 -2.78 -28.21 -2.98
N ARG A 61 -3.87 -27.99 -2.28
CA ARG A 61 -5.05 -27.31 -2.81
C ARG A 61 -5.29 -26.04 -2.01
N VAL A 62 -5.36 -24.89 -2.65
CA VAL A 62 -5.61 -23.60 -1.97
C VAL A 62 -6.93 -23.63 -1.20
N SER A 63 -7.95 -24.32 -1.72
CA SER A 63 -9.23 -24.53 -1.03
C SER A 63 -9.12 -25.30 0.32
N SER A 64 -8.03 -26.04 0.52
CA SER A 64 -7.79 -26.75 1.79
C SER A 64 -7.10 -25.91 2.85
N LEU A 65 -6.56 -24.74 2.47
CA LEU A 65 -5.89 -23.82 3.41
C LEU A 65 -6.85 -23.07 4.33
N GLY A 66 -8.16 -23.09 4.03
CA GLY A 66 -9.18 -22.36 4.78
C GLY A 66 -9.38 -20.92 4.28
N ASP A 67 -10.12 -20.13 5.06
CA ASP A 67 -10.46 -18.75 4.71
C ASP A 67 -9.42 -17.75 5.26
N ASP A 68 -9.20 -16.67 4.53
CA ASP A 68 -8.44 -15.49 4.94
C ASP A 68 -7.13 -15.77 5.73
N GLY A 69 -7.12 -15.45 7.03
CA GLY A 69 -5.94 -15.63 7.88
C GLY A 69 -5.50 -17.09 8.07
N ALA A 70 -6.42 -18.06 7.99
CA ALA A 70 -6.09 -19.48 8.09
C ALA A 70 -5.26 -19.95 6.88
N ALA A 71 -5.57 -19.44 5.68
CA ALA A 71 -4.81 -19.78 4.48
C ALA A 71 -3.35 -19.29 4.57
N LEU A 72 -3.14 -18.09 5.11
CA LEU A 72 -1.79 -17.57 5.33
C LEU A 72 -1.01 -18.40 6.37
N THR A 73 -1.69 -18.80 7.46
CA THR A 73 -1.11 -19.67 8.48
C THR A 73 -0.75 -21.03 7.88
N GLY A 74 -1.61 -21.61 7.06
CA GLY A 74 -1.33 -22.88 6.37
C GLY A 74 -0.11 -22.82 5.45
N LEU A 75 0.11 -21.71 4.74
CA LEU A 75 1.32 -21.52 3.93
C LEU A 75 2.59 -21.38 4.77
N LEU A 76 2.50 -20.76 5.96
CA LEU A 76 3.60 -20.65 6.92
C LEU A 76 3.95 -22.02 7.51
N GLU A 77 2.95 -22.77 8.00
CA GLU A 77 3.13 -24.10 8.59
C GLU A 77 3.67 -25.10 7.58
N SER A 78 3.28 -24.97 6.32
CA SER A 78 3.77 -25.79 5.21
C SER A 78 5.18 -25.39 4.72
N GLY A 79 5.75 -24.29 5.24
CA GLY A 79 7.09 -23.83 4.92
C GLY A 79 7.22 -23.12 3.55
N PHE A 80 6.11 -22.83 2.87
CA PHE A 80 6.12 -22.10 1.59
C PHE A 80 6.26 -20.59 1.79
N LEU A 81 6.01 -20.10 2.99
CA LEU A 81 6.20 -18.71 3.37
C LEU A 81 7.11 -18.64 4.60
N ALA A 82 8.17 -17.84 4.55
CA ALA A 82 9.15 -17.76 5.64
C ALA A 82 8.67 -16.93 6.84
N ALA A 83 7.83 -15.91 6.58
CA ALA A 83 7.28 -15.02 7.60
C ALA A 83 5.93 -14.47 7.14
N PRO A 84 5.00 -14.19 8.08
CA PRO A 84 3.72 -13.59 7.71
C PRO A 84 3.95 -12.15 7.23
N PRO A 85 3.52 -11.82 6.00
CA PRO A 85 3.55 -10.44 5.56
C PRO A 85 2.55 -9.61 6.38
N PRO A 86 2.88 -8.35 6.70
CA PRO A 86 2.01 -7.49 7.49
C PRO A 86 0.69 -7.20 6.76
N GLY A 87 -0.36 -6.90 7.54
CA GLY A 87 -1.66 -6.49 7.02
C GLY A 87 -2.74 -7.54 7.15
N THR A 88 -3.94 -7.19 6.66
CA THR A 88 -5.12 -8.05 6.69
C THR A 88 -5.30 -8.71 5.33
N TRP A 89 -4.90 -9.96 5.24
CA TRP A 89 -4.99 -10.73 4.02
C TRP A 89 -6.37 -11.35 3.84
N ARG A 90 -6.85 -11.38 2.62
CA ARG A 90 -8.12 -12.01 2.23
C ARG A 90 -7.89 -13.02 1.13
N VAL A 91 -8.61 -14.13 1.18
CA VAL A 91 -8.64 -15.14 0.12
C VAL A 91 -9.85 -14.88 -0.77
N ARG A 92 -9.64 -14.87 -2.08
CA ARG A 92 -10.75 -14.80 -3.03
C ARG A 92 -11.51 -16.13 -3.00
N ARG A 93 -12.85 -16.07 -2.92
CA ARG A 93 -13.69 -17.26 -3.09
C ARG A 93 -13.42 -17.87 -4.46
N GLY A 94 -12.88 -19.07 -4.47
CA GLY A 94 -12.36 -19.74 -5.65
C GLY A 94 -10.89 -20.15 -5.54
N GLY A 95 -10.21 -19.72 -4.49
CA GLY A 95 -8.92 -20.28 -4.06
C GLY A 95 -7.68 -19.81 -4.83
N GLU A 96 -7.83 -18.91 -5.80
CA GLU A 96 -6.72 -18.64 -6.71
C GLU A 96 -5.86 -17.42 -6.34
N GLN A 97 -6.32 -16.53 -5.47
CA GLN A 97 -5.56 -15.32 -5.12
C GLN A 97 -5.79 -14.85 -3.70
N MET A 98 -4.71 -14.54 -3.00
CA MET A 98 -4.73 -13.78 -1.76
C MET A 98 -4.34 -12.34 -2.04
N TRP A 99 -5.00 -11.37 -1.40
CA TRP A 99 -4.67 -9.96 -1.54
C TRP A 99 -4.80 -9.19 -0.23
N ASN A 100 -4.02 -8.14 -0.11
CA ASN A 100 -4.07 -7.18 0.98
C ASN A 100 -4.06 -5.76 0.39
N PRO A 101 -5.22 -5.12 0.22
CA PRO A 101 -5.26 -3.79 -0.38
C PRO A 101 -4.73 -2.73 0.57
N LEU A 102 -4.07 -1.72 0.03
CA LEU A 102 -3.68 -0.52 0.76
C LEU A 102 -4.95 0.28 1.10
N ARG A 103 -5.16 0.52 2.39
CA ARG A 103 -6.33 1.26 2.89
C ARG A 103 -6.02 2.74 2.96
N ILE A 104 -6.74 3.55 2.22
CA ILE A 104 -6.51 4.99 2.11
C ILE A 104 -7.79 5.73 2.55
N GLN A 105 -7.63 6.79 3.35
CA GLN A 105 -8.75 7.55 3.88
C GLN A 105 -9.32 8.55 2.86
N THR A 106 -8.50 9.06 1.94
CA THR A 106 -8.90 10.07 0.97
C THR A 106 -9.17 9.44 -0.40
N PRO A 107 -10.38 9.59 -0.96
CA PRO A 107 -10.75 9.01 -2.26
C PRO A 107 -9.80 9.41 -3.39
N GLU A 108 -9.36 10.68 -3.42
CA GLU A 108 -8.48 11.21 -4.44
C GLU A 108 -7.08 10.56 -4.39
N ALA A 109 -6.54 10.39 -3.17
CA ALA A 109 -5.25 9.71 -3.00
C ALA A 109 -5.34 8.23 -3.39
N CYS A 110 -6.44 7.56 -3.04
CA CYS A 110 -6.72 6.19 -3.42
C CYS A 110 -6.83 6.03 -4.93
N ALA A 111 -7.65 6.87 -5.59
CA ALA A 111 -7.81 6.86 -7.05
C ALA A 111 -6.48 7.10 -7.77
N SER A 112 -5.68 8.07 -7.29
CA SER A 112 -4.36 8.35 -7.85
C SER A 112 -3.37 7.20 -7.69
N MET A 113 -3.46 6.42 -6.61
CA MET A 113 -2.63 5.23 -6.41
C MET A 113 -3.04 4.09 -7.35
N ASN A 114 -4.33 3.88 -7.56
CA ASN A 114 -4.81 2.90 -8.52
C ASN A 114 -4.42 3.28 -9.97
N ALA A 115 -4.53 4.57 -10.33
CA ALA A 115 -4.03 5.07 -11.61
C ALA A 115 -2.51 4.88 -11.76
N PHE A 116 -1.73 5.09 -10.71
CA PHE A 116 -0.28 4.82 -10.71
C PHE A 116 0.03 3.33 -10.94
N ALA A 117 -0.82 2.43 -10.48
CA ALA A 117 -0.72 0.99 -10.75
C ALA A 117 -1.22 0.58 -12.16
N GLY A 118 -1.57 1.54 -13.03
CA GLY A 118 -2.05 1.28 -14.38
C GLY A 118 -3.52 0.86 -14.48
N LEU A 119 -4.30 1.09 -13.41
CA LEU A 119 -5.72 0.81 -13.34
C LEU A 119 -6.57 2.07 -13.57
N PRO A 120 -7.88 1.95 -13.82
CA PRO A 120 -8.76 3.11 -13.85
C PRO A 120 -8.65 3.97 -12.59
N GLU A 121 -8.76 5.28 -12.75
CA GLU A 121 -8.75 6.26 -11.64
C GLU A 121 -10.05 6.15 -10.83
N ALA A 122 -10.16 5.06 -10.08
CA ALA A 122 -11.29 4.75 -9.22
C ALA A 122 -10.81 4.27 -7.86
N CYS A 123 -11.59 4.52 -6.82
CA CYS A 123 -11.33 4.05 -5.47
C CYS A 123 -12.52 3.21 -5.00
N PRO A 124 -12.46 1.88 -5.09
CA PRO A 124 -13.52 1.03 -4.57
C PRO A 124 -13.50 1.01 -3.04
N PRO A 125 -14.66 0.91 -2.38
CA PRO A 125 -14.72 0.71 -0.94
C PRO A 125 -14.07 -0.63 -0.55
N CYS A 126 -13.38 -0.68 0.59
CA CYS A 126 -12.61 -1.86 1.05
C CYS A 126 -13.46 -3.12 1.32
N ASN A 127 -14.77 -3.03 1.26
CA ASN A 127 -15.72 -4.15 1.39
C ASN A 127 -16.32 -4.61 0.06
N SER A 128 -15.90 -4.03 -1.09
CA SER A 128 -16.50 -4.34 -2.39
C SER A 128 -15.95 -5.64 -2.98
N GLU A 129 -16.78 -6.35 -3.73
CA GLU A 129 -16.38 -7.58 -4.44
C GLU A 129 -15.36 -7.30 -5.58
N THR A 130 -15.37 -6.08 -6.11
CA THR A 130 -14.43 -5.66 -7.16
C THR A 130 -13.03 -5.35 -6.65
N LEU A 131 -12.86 -5.33 -5.33
CA LEU A 131 -11.63 -4.95 -4.65
C LEU A 131 -10.42 -5.77 -5.07
N SER A 132 -10.60 -7.05 -5.42
CA SER A 132 -9.50 -7.95 -5.80
C SER A 132 -8.69 -7.48 -7.03
N ARG A 133 -9.19 -6.49 -7.77
CA ARG A 133 -8.51 -5.91 -8.93
C ARG A 133 -7.72 -4.65 -8.59
N TYR A 134 -7.94 -4.06 -7.42
CA TYR A 134 -7.37 -2.78 -7.03
C TYR A 134 -6.39 -2.94 -5.87
N PRO A 135 -5.16 -2.42 -5.99
CA PRO A 135 -4.18 -2.47 -4.91
C PRO A 135 -4.48 -1.47 -3.78
N ALA A 136 -5.35 -0.48 -4.02
CA ALA A 136 -5.79 0.47 -3.00
C ALA A 136 -7.32 0.56 -2.93
N CYS A 137 -7.84 0.76 -1.72
CA CYS A 137 -9.27 0.91 -1.44
C CYS A 137 -9.53 2.01 -0.42
N GLU A 138 -10.74 2.56 -0.43
CA GLU A 138 -11.20 3.56 0.52
C GLU A 138 -11.74 2.92 1.79
N LEU A 139 -11.28 3.41 2.95
CA LEU A 139 -11.87 3.05 4.23
C LEU A 139 -13.25 3.71 4.37
N PRO A 140 -14.27 2.99 4.83
CA PRO A 140 -15.55 3.62 5.12
C PRO A 140 -15.39 4.68 6.21
N GLU A 141 -16.11 5.79 6.09
CA GLU A 141 -16.10 6.87 7.07
C GLU A 141 -16.40 6.31 8.48
N GLY A 142 -15.52 6.59 9.44
CA GLY A 142 -15.66 6.14 10.83
C GLY A 142 -14.98 4.81 11.19
N ALA A 143 -14.25 4.18 10.27
CA ALA A 143 -13.43 2.98 10.55
C ALA A 143 -11.98 3.38 10.90
N ALA A 144 -11.78 4.08 12.02
CA ALA A 144 -10.46 4.39 12.59
C ALA A 144 -10.18 3.51 13.81
#